data_b7bfb880a1e14c35ff8343a552df5fc5
#
_entry.id   b7bfb880a1e14c35ff8343a552df5fc5
#
_cell.length_a   1.000
_cell.length_b   1.000
_cell.length_c   1.000
_cell.angle_alpha   90.00
_cell.angle_beta   90.00
_cell.angle_gamma   90.00
#
_symmetry.space_group_name_H-M   'P 1'
#
loop_
_entity.id
_entity.type
_entity.pdbx_description
1 polymer ?
#
loop_
_entity_poly.entity_id
_entity_poly.type
_entity_poly.pdbx_seq_one_letter_code
_entity_poly.pdbx_strand_id
1 'polypeptide(L)'
;MSLREALGYAITDQTPDHSTLTKIRQRLPLAIHEEVFTFVLSIAVKKKLLKGKSVAVDSTFIEADAAMKSIVRRDNGDDWKEYLRKLMAEEGIEDPSDEDIRKFDQNRKNKKVSNKEWMSPTDPDARITKMKDGRTHMAYKTEHAIDLQSDLILAAAVYKADEGDTSTFRDTLIRAQAHAMQAGSTAAIKDAVADKGYHSNEILAWCEEHGVRTYIPERESRWQRKWSAKSVAQKHAVYGNRRRVKGERGKRLGRLRSEYVERSFAHVCETGGARRTWLHGLNKTAKRYLMYAAGKNLGVIMRALFNIGKPKTLQTEGEGGFSLIWVEITAIWRAYRAFAGDLMNKIISGVIRPEKAVARYRPLTTQVAA
;
A
#
# COMPACT_ATOMS: atom_id res chain seq x y z
N MET A 1 -1.16 -27.39 18.94
CA MET A 1 -0.29 -26.36 19.56
C MET A 1 -1.09 -25.09 19.76
N SER A 2 -1.11 -24.56 20.97
CA SER A 2 -1.72 -23.26 21.24
C SER A 2 -0.84 -22.11 20.74
N LEU A 3 -1.42 -20.93 20.51
CA LEU A 3 -0.63 -19.74 20.14
C LEU A 3 0.43 -19.39 21.21
N ARG A 4 0.11 -19.64 22.49
CA ARG A 4 1.07 -19.44 23.61
C ARG A 4 2.30 -20.32 23.47
N GLU A 5 2.09 -21.61 23.21
CA GLU A 5 3.15 -22.60 23.01
C GLU A 5 4.00 -22.25 21.78
N ALA A 6 3.36 -21.84 20.66
CA ALA A 6 4.05 -21.36 19.47
C ALA A 6 4.94 -20.14 19.74
N LEU A 7 4.54 -19.28 20.65
CA LEU A 7 5.29 -18.09 21.08
C LEU A 7 6.30 -18.40 22.22
N GLY A 8 6.37 -19.63 22.71
CA GLY A 8 7.28 -20.06 23.77
C GLY A 8 6.82 -19.72 25.17
N TYR A 9 5.50 -19.45 25.37
CA TYR A 9 4.93 -19.20 26.69
C TYR A 9 4.40 -20.49 27.30
N ALA A 10 4.76 -20.77 28.56
CA ALA A 10 4.08 -21.80 29.34
C ALA A 10 2.64 -21.39 29.66
N ILE A 11 1.82 -22.34 30.09
CA ILE A 11 0.41 -22.07 30.45
C ILE A 11 0.28 -21.02 31.57
N THR A 12 1.23 -21.01 32.47
CA THR A 12 1.30 -20.12 33.64
C THR A 12 1.98 -18.77 33.36
N ASP A 13 2.68 -18.63 32.21
CA ASP A 13 3.39 -17.38 31.91
C ASP A 13 2.41 -16.25 31.64
N GLN A 14 2.74 -15.07 32.12
CA GLN A 14 1.98 -13.87 31.82
C GLN A 14 2.24 -13.43 30.38
N THR A 15 1.20 -13.37 29.57
CA THR A 15 1.29 -12.88 28.20
C THR A 15 1.32 -11.34 28.17
N PRO A 16 1.99 -10.74 27.16
CA PRO A 16 1.96 -9.29 27.00
C PRO A 16 0.54 -8.74 26.83
N ASP A 17 0.27 -7.64 27.52
CA ASP A 17 -0.96 -6.88 27.34
C ASP A 17 -1.04 -6.23 25.96
N HIS A 18 -2.27 -5.93 25.48
CA HIS A 18 -2.50 -5.25 24.20
C HIS A 18 -1.76 -3.90 24.09
N SER A 19 -1.59 -3.19 25.20
CA SER A 19 -0.82 -1.93 25.26
C SER A 19 0.66 -2.15 24.95
N THR A 20 1.22 -3.31 25.30
CA THR A 20 2.61 -3.67 24.99
C THR A 20 2.85 -3.72 23.48
N LEU A 21 1.94 -4.32 22.71
CA LEU A 21 2.02 -4.34 21.24
C LEU A 21 1.98 -2.93 20.66
N THR A 22 1.18 -2.05 21.23
CA THR A 22 1.12 -0.64 20.82
C THR A 22 2.44 0.08 21.09
N LYS A 23 3.02 -0.09 22.28
CA LYS A 23 4.32 0.48 22.67
C LYS A 23 5.45 -0.03 21.77
N ILE A 24 5.50 -1.33 21.50
CA ILE A 24 6.51 -1.94 20.62
C ILE A 24 6.37 -1.37 19.19
N ARG A 25 5.17 -1.32 18.64
CA ARG A 25 4.93 -0.76 17.30
C ARG A 25 5.37 0.70 17.19
N GLN A 26 5.20 1.49 18.23
CA GLN A 26 5.66 2.88 18.26
C GLN A 26 7.19 2.98 18.25
N ARG A 27 7.87 2.11 19.01
CA ARG A 27 9.33 2.10 19.15
C ARG A 27 10.05 1.59 17.91
N LEU A 28 9.50 0.57 17.23
CA LEU A 28 10.11 0.00 16.04
C LEU A 28 9.93 0.93 14.83
N PRO A 29 10.99 1.34 14.13
CA PRO A 29 10.88 2.16 12.92
C PRO A 29 10.23 1.38 11.76
N LEU A 30 9.79 2.11 10.71
CA LEU A 30 9.18 1.50 9.52
C LEU A 30 10.13 0.50 8.85
N ALA A 31 11.43 0.80 8.82
CA ALA A 31 12.45 -0.07 8.23
C ALA A 31 12.44 -1.51 8.79
N ILE A 32 12.13 -1.69 10.08
CA ILE A 32 12.00 -3.02 10.68
C ILE A 32 10.80 -3.78 10.10
N HIS A 33 9.70 -3.08 9.85
CA HIS A 33 8.52 -3.69 9.23
C HIS A 33 8.78 -4.05 7.75
N GLU A 34 9.58 -3.23 7.07
CA GLU A 34 10.06 -3.54 5.71
C GLU A 34 11.00 -4.75 5.71
N GLU A 35 11.88 -4.90 6.71
CA GLU A 35 12.71 -6.09 6.85
C GLU A 35 11.89 -7.36 7.10
N VAL A 36 10.84 -7.30 7.93
CA VAL A 36 9.91 -8.43 8.13
C VAL A 36 9.19 -8.77 6.83
N PHE A 37 8.73 -7.76 6.08
CA PHE A 37 8.08 -7.97 4.80
C PHE A 37 9.03 -8.63 3.78
N THR A 38 10.26 -8.15 3.66
CA THR A 38 11.27 -8.72 2.75
C THR A 38 11.75 -10.09 3.20
N PHE A 39 11.76 -10.37 4.51
CA PHE A 39 12.01 -11.72 5.01
C PHE A 39 10.96 -12.72 4.50
N VAL A 40 9.68 -12.37 4.52
CA VAL A 40 8.62 -13.22 3.95
C VAL A 40 8.85 -13.43 2.45
N LEU A 41 9.22 -12.40 1.72
CA LEU A 41 9.56 -12.53 0.30
C LEU A 41 10.79 -13.43 0.09
N SER A 42 11.79 -13.40 0.99
CA SER A 42 12.98 -14.25 0.89
C SER A 42 12.64 -15.75 0.98
N ILE A 43 11.60 -16.10 1.75
CA ILE A 43 11.08 -17.48 1.78
C ILE A 43 10.55 -17.85 0.40
N ALA A 44 9.79 -16.98 -0.24
CA ALA A 44 9.27 -17.22 -1.58
C ALA A 44 10.40 -17.35 -2.63
N VAL A 45 11.46 -16.54 -2.52
CA VAL A 45 12.64 -16.63 -3.39
C VAL A 45 13.35 -17.98 -3.20
N LYS A 46 13.64 -18.39 -1.96
CA LYS A 46 14.26 -19.66 -1.62
C LYS A 46 13.47 -20.85 -2.14
N LYS A 47 12.14 -20.79 -2.11
CA LYS A 47 11.23 -21.81 -2.65
C LYS A 47 10.95 -21.64 -4.16
N LYS A 48 11.64 -20.74 -4.86
CA LYS A 48 11.53 -20.46 -6.32
C LYS A 48 10.12 -20.05 -6.78
N LEU A 49 9.31 -19.55 -5.87
CA LEU A 49 7.93 -19.10 -6.15
C LEU A 49 7.94 -17.71 -6.79
N LEU A 50 8.76 -16.78 -6.29
CA LEU A 50 8.82 -15.41 -6.80
C LEU A 50 9.51 -15.39 -8.17
N LYS A 51 8.86 -14.80 -9.17
CA LYS A 51 9.39 -14.62 -10.53
C LYS A 51 9.79 -13.16 -10.80
N GLY A 52 9.02 -12.18 -10.35
CA GLY A 52 9.34 -10.77 -10.31
C GLY A 52 9.53 -10.06 -11.66
N LYS A 53 9.20 -10.71 -12.80
CA LYS A 53 9.45 -10.16 -14.14
C LYS A 53 8.32 -9.26 -14.64
N SER A 54 7.08 -9.57 -14.31
CA SER A 54 5.88 -8.85 -14.75
C SER A 54 5.08 -8.43 -13.53
N VAL A 55 5.01 -7.13 -13.28
CA VAL A 55 4.44 -6.56 -12.06
C VAL A 55 3.20 -5.74 -12.41
N ALA A 56 2.11 -5.98 -11.70
CA ALA A 56 0.92 -5.15 -11.73
C ALA A 56 0.96 -4.12 -10.61
N VAL A 57 0.58 -2.87 -10.92
CA VAL A 57 0.41 -1.80 -9.94
C VAL A 57 -1.02 -1.32 -9.95
N ASP A 58 -1.59 -1.18 -8.76
CA ASP A 58 -2.92 -0.58 -8.58
C ASP A 58 -3.09 -0.04 -7.16
N SER A 59 -4.11 0.80 -6.97
CA SER A 59 -4.37 1.47 -5.70
C SER A 59 -5.81 1.30 -5.23
N THR A 60 -6.00 1.45 -3.92
CA THR A 60 -7.30 1.60 -3.29
C THR A 60 -7.21 2.58 -2.12
N PHE A 61 -8.35 3.08 -1.68
CA PHE A 61 -8.39 3.90 -0.47
C PHE A 61 -8.74 3.06 0.74
N ILE A 62 -8.14 3.41 1.88
CA ILE A 62 -8.51 2.91 3.21
C ILE A 62 -8.97 4.07 4.07
N GLU A 63 -10.03 3.86 4.84
CA GLU A 63 -10.60 4.88 5.71
C GLU A 63 -9.66 5.16 6.89
N ALA A 64 -9.41 6.43 7.16
CA ALA A 64 -8.65 6.88 8.33
C ALA A 64 -9.56 6.96 9.56
N ASP A 65 -8.95 6.89 10.75
CA ASP A 65 -9.66 7.14 12.01
C ASP A 65 -9.78 8.64 12.30
N ALA A 66 -10.49 9.30 11.39
CA ALA A 66 -10.72 10.74 11.43
C ALA A 66 -12.09 11.08 10.84
N ALA A 67 -12.88 11.81 11.57
CA ALA A 67 -14.23 12.15 11.15
C ALA A 67 -14.26 13.39 10.25
N MET A 68 -15.09 13.38 9.20
CA MET A 68 -15.35 14.55 8.37
C MET A 68 -15.98 15.71 9.16
N LYS A 69 -16.68 15.40 10.27
CA LYS A 69 -17.32 16.42 11.11
C LYS A 69 -16.35 17.24 11.97
N SER A 70 -15.12 16.72 12.16
CA SER A 70 -14.09 17.34 13.01
C SER A 70 -12.95 17.97 12.21
N ILE A 71 -13.15 18.20 10.91
CA ILE A 71 -12.14 18.91 10.11
C ILE A 71 -12.12 20.39 10.48
N VAL A 72 -10.93 20.97 10.40
CA VAL A 72 -10.70 22.38 10.70
C VAL A 72 -9.99 23.08 9.53
N ARG A 73 -10.13 24.38 9.46
CA ARG A 73 -9.41 25.21 8.50
C ARG A 73 -7.91 25.20 8.81
N ARG A 74 -7.07 25.15 7.77
CA ARG A 74 -5.61 25.16 7.92
C ARG A 74 -5.03 26.51 8.26
N ASP A 75 -5.73 27.57 7.85
CA ASP A 75 -5.28 28.95 7.99
C ASP A 75 -5.52 29.51 9.41
N ASN A 76 -6.66 29.21 10.02
CA ASN A 76 -7.09 29.80 11.27
C ASN A 76 -7.59 28.82 12.34
N GLY A 77 -7.72 27.53 11.98
CA GLY A 77 -8.17 26.48 12.89
C GLY A 77 -9.68 26.43 13.11
N ASP A 78 -10.45 27.24 12.41
CA ASP A 78 -11.91 27.26 12.54
C ASP A 78 -12.50 25.88 12.23
N ASP A 79 -13.43 25.44 13.04
CA ASP A 79 -14.24 24.29 12.72
C ASP A 79 -15.31 24.63 11.64
N TRP A 80 -16.04 23.61 11.21
CA TRP A 80 -17.05 23.78 10.16
C TRP A 80 -18.16 24.79 10.54
N LYS A 81 -18.58 24.81 11.80
CA LYS A 81 -19.62 25.72 12.26
C LYS A 81 -19.11 27.17 12.34
N GLU A 82 -17.92 27.36 12.89
CA GLU A 82 -17.29 28.70 12.97
C GLU A 82 -17.06 29.29 11.58
N TYR A 83 -16.59 28.47 10.64
CA TYR A 83 -16.43 28.87 9.25
C TYR A 83 -17.77 29.31 8.63
N LEU A 84 -18.86 28.56 8.85
CA LEU A 84 -20.17 28.93 8.32
C LEU A 84 -20.72 30.16 8.99
N ARG A 85 -20.56 30.37 10.31
CA ARG A 85 -20.96 31.57 11.01
C ARG A 85 -20.30 32.84 10.43
N LYS A 86 -19.00 32.74 10.12
CA LYS A 86 -18.27 33.84 9.47
C LYS A 86 -18.84 34.15 8.08
N LEU A 87 -19.15 33.16 7.28
CA LEU A 87 -19.79 33.39 5.98
C LEU A 87 -21.20 34.01 6.11
N MET A 88 -21.97 33.57 7.12
CA MET A 88 -23.30 34.11 7.38
C MET A 88 -23.24 35.55 7.86
N ALA A 89 -22.24 35.90 8.69
CA ALA A 89 -22.02 37.30 9.13
C ALA A 89 -21.64 38.22 7.97
N GLU A 90 -20.84 37.70 6.98
CA GLU A 90 -20.55 38.45 5.73
C GLU A 90 -21.82 38.72 4.89
N GLU A 91 -22.84 37.85 4.99
CA GLU A 91 -24.15 38.02 4.36
C GLU A 91 -25.15 38.81 5.24
N GLY A 92 -24.72 39.34 6.40
CA GLY A 92 -25.52 40.17 7.30
C GLY A 92 -26.43 39.38 8.26
N ILE A 93 -26.17 38.07 8.43
CA ILE A 93 -26.90 37.21 9.36
C ILE A 93 -26.07 37.10 10.66
N GLU A 94 -26.49 37.83 11.67
CA GLU A 94 -25.86 37.84 12.99
C GLU A 94 -26.47 36.76 13.89
N ASP A 95 -25.63 36.08 14.72
CA ASP A 95 -26.01 35.08 15.72
C ASP A 95 -26.94 33.95 15.22
N PRO A 96 -26.56 33.20 14.16
CA PRO A 96 -27.38 32.14 13.61
C PRO A 96 -27.49 30.93 14.54
N SER A 97 -28.70 30.39 14.67
CA SER A 97 -28.92 29.10 15.35
C SER A 97 -28.28 27.94 14.59
N ASP A 98 -28.09 26.81 15.27
CA ASP A 98 -27.58 25.58 14.63
C ASP A 98 -28.48 25.12 13.46
N GLU A 99 -29.77 25.41 13.49
CA GLU A 99 -30.70 25.09 12.42
C GLU A 99 -30.51 26.02 11.21
N ASP A 100 -30.28 27.31 11.46
CA ASP A 100 -29.98 28.28 10.41
C ASP A 100 -28.67 27.97 9.70
N ILE A 101 -27.63 27.58 10.45
CA ILE A 101 -26.34 27.12 9.91
C ILE A 101 -26.54 25.91 8.99
N ARG A 102 -27.37 24.94 9.39
CA ARG A 102 -27.66 23.73 8.55
C ARG A 102 -28.42 24.11 7.29
N LYS A 103 -29.44 24.97 7.39
CA LYS A 103 -30.23 25.48 6.24
C LYS A 103 -29.34 26.25 5.27
N PHE A 104 -28.48 27.12 5.80
CA PHE A 104 -27.53 27.90 5.02
C PHE A 104 -26.59 26.98 4.26
N ASP A 105 -25.97 26.00 4.95
CA ASP A 105 -25.07 25.03 4.30
C ASP A 105 -25.79 24.20 3.24
N GLN A 106 -27.05 23.79 3.47
CA GLN A 106 -27.84 23.05 2.47
C GLN A 106 -28.06 23.83 1.18
N ASN A 107 -28.25 25.17 1.27
CA ASN A 107 -28.57 26.01 0.15
C ASN A 107 -27.35 26.63 -0.55
N ARG A 108 -26.20 26.59 0.08
CA ARG A 108 -24.95 27.19 -0.42
C ARG A 108 -24.48 26.52 -1.71
N LYS A 109 -24.15 27.32 -2.73
CA LYS A 109 -23.76 26.84 -4.08
C LYS A 109 -22.33 26.27 -4.15
N ASN A 110 -21.40 26.76 -3.35
CA ASN A 110 -19.96 26.40 -3.44
C ASN A 110 -19.51 25.55 -2.25
N LYS A 111 -19.93 24.27 -2.21
CA LYS A 111 -19.62 23.32 -1.12
C LYS A 111 -18.33 22.54 -1.32
N LYS A 112 -17.37 23.07 -2.04
CA LYS A 112 -16.12 22.34 -2.27
C LYS A 112 -15.25 22.34 -1.01
N VAL A 113 -14.96 21.15 -0.50
CA VAL A 113 -14.00 20.94 0.59
C VAL A 113 -12.67 20.53 -0.02
N SER A 114 -11.65 21.37 0.14
CA SER A 114 -10.33 21.15 -0.45
C SER A 114 -9.31 20.71 0.61
N ASN A 115 -8.48 19.73 0.31
CA ASN A 115 -7.34 19.35 1.15
C ASN A 115 -6.30 20.47 1.33
N LYS A 116 -6.35 21.52 0.51
CA LYS A 116 -5.51 22.72 0.67
C LYS A 116 -5.99 23.59 1.82
N GLU A 117 -7.28 23.62 2.07
CA GLU A 117 -7.93 24.51 3.04
C GLU A 117 -8.30 23.80 4.34
N TRP A 118 -8.60 22.50 4.26
CA TRP A 118 -9.10 21.71 5.37
C TRP A 118 -8.15 20.59 5.77
N MET A 119 -8.16 20.26 7.06
CA MET A 119 -7.40 19.13 7.61
C MET A 119 -8.14 18.50 8.80
N SER A 120 -7.79 17.27 9.12
CA SER A 120 -8.22 16.68 10.39
C SER A 120 -7.19 17.03 11.47
N PRO A 121 -7.58 17.56 12.63
CA PRO A 121 -6.68 17.76 13.76
C PRO A 121 -6.28 16.43 14.41
N THR A 122 -7.14 15.42 14.34
CA THR A 122 -6.88 14.07 14.89
C THR A 122 -5.83 13.31 14.06
N ASP A 123 -5.90 13.43 12.73
CA ASP A 123 -4.98 12.79 11.79
C ASP A 123 -4.60 13.75 10.66
N PRO A 124 -3.58 14.59 10.85
CA PRO A 124 -3.16 15.60 9.87
C PRO A 124 -2.62 15.03 8.56
N ASP A 125 -2.25 13.74 8.52
CA ASP A 125 -1.78 13.07 7.30
C ASP A 125 -2.92 12.52 6.43
N ALA A 126 -4.08 12.23 7.03
CA ALA A 126 -5.26 11.81 6.29
C ALA A 126 -5.77 12.92 5.36
N ARG A 127 -6.38 12.52 4.25
CA ARG A 127 -6.89 13.44 3.23
C ARG A 127 -8.34 13.15 2.92
N ILE A 128 -9.05 14.24 2.59
CA ILE A 128 -10.43 14.19 2.14
C ILE A 128 -10.46 13.58 0.75
N THR A 129 -11.17 12.48 0.58
CA THR A 129 -11.34 11.83 -0.74
C THR A 129 -12.69 11.13 -0.84
N LYS A 130 -13.17 10.96 -2.07
CA LYS A 130 -14.37 10.18 -2.35
C LYS A 130 -13.99 8.70 -2.45
N MET A 131 -14.61 7.87 -1.64
CA MET A 131 -14.39 6.43 -1.65
C MET A 131 -15.38 5.69 -2.57
N LYS A 132 -15.19 4.38 -2.72
CA LYS A 132 -16.02 3.52 -3.60
C LYS A 132 -17.49 3.45 -3.17
N ASP A 133 -17.81 3.71 -1.92
CA ASP A 133 -19.18 3.83 -1.40
C ASP A 133 -19.91 5.11 -1.87
N GLY A 134 -19.24 5.94 -2.65
CA GLY A 134 -19.77 7.21 -3.16
C GLY A 134 -19.73 8.36 -2.15
N ARG A 135 -19.30 8.12 -0.91
CA ARG A 135 -19.22 9.12 0.17
C ARG A 135 -17.81 9.70 0.27
N THR A 136 -17.71 10.84 0.91
CA THR A 136 -16.44 11.52 1.20
C THR A 136 -15.96 11.13 2.59
N HIS A 137 -14.73 10.68 2.70
CA HIS A 137 -14.08 10.26 3.94
C HIS A 137 -12.70 10.91 4.09
N MET A 138 -12.20 10.95 5.31
CA MET A 138 -10.78 11.08 5.57
C MET A 138 -10.13 9.73 5.30
N ALA A 139 -9.10 9.68 4.46
CA ALA A 139 -8.53 8.42 4.00
C ALA A 139 -7.04 8.51 3.69
N TYR A 140 -6.45 7.33 3.51
CA TYR A 140 -5.13 7.10 2.90
C TYR A 140 -5.29 6.34 1.59
N LYS A 141 -4.36 6.55 0.66
CA LYS A 141 -4.21 5.75 -0.55
C LYS A 141 -3.24 4.61 -0.26
N THR A 142 -3.63 3.38 -0.55
CA THR A 142 -2.74 2.23 -0.52
C THR A 142 -2.49 1.74 -1.93
N GLU A 143 -1.24 1.36 -2.24
CA GLU A 143 -0.84 0.92 -3.56
C GLU A 143 -0.07 -0.39 -3.46
N HIS A 144 -0.45 -1.37 -4.28
CA HIS A 144 0.21 -2.66 -4.38
C HIS A 144 0.97 -2.79 -5.68
N ALA A 145 2.18 -3.36 -5.60
CA ALA A 145 2.89 -3.92 -6.74
C ALA A 145 2.91 -5.45 -6.59
N ILE A 146 2.34 -6.17 -7.56
CA ILE A 146 2.07 -7.61 -7.47
C ILE A 146 2.76 -8.34 -8.61
N ASP A 147 3.51 -9.39 -8.30
CA ASP A 147 4.06 -10.29 -9.31
C ASP A 147 2.94 -11.10 -9.97
N LEU A 148 2.72 -10.86 -11.26
CA LEU A 148 1.68 -11.51 -12.06
C LEU A 148 1.90 -13.00 -12.34
N GLN A 149 2.99 -13.56 -11.88
CA GLN A 149 3.29 -14.99 -12.03
C GLN A 149 3.08 -15.78 -10.74
N SER A 150 3.23 -15.12 -9.57
CA SER A 150 3.14 -15.78 -8.27
C SER A 150 2.01 -15.26 -7.38
N ASP A 151 1.34 -14.18 -7.72
CA ASP A 151 0.37 -13.47 -6.87
C ASP A 151 0.98 -12.90 -5.58
N LEU A 152 2.31 -12.77 -5.51
CA LEU A 152 3.00 -12.17 -4.36
C LEU A 152 2.98 -10.64 -4.47
N ILE A 153 2.68 -9.97 -3.36
CA ILE A 153 2.84 -8.52 -3.23
C ILE A 153 4.33 -8.23 -3.05
N LEU A 154 4.93 -7.48 -3.97
CA LEU A 154 6.33 -7.04 -3.90
C LEU A 154 6.50 -5.69 -3.20
N ALA A 155 5.48 -4.84 -3.28
CA ALA A 155 5.40 -3.60 -2.51
C ALA A 155 3.96 -3.35 -2.08
N ALA A 156 3.80 -2.85 -0.86
CA ALA A 156 2.54 -2.38 -0.30
C ALA A 156 2.81 -1.01 0.34
N ALA A 157 2.60 0.04 -0.43
CA ALA A 157 2.86 1.41 -0.02
C ALA A 157 1.59 2.10 0.48
N VAL A 158 1.76 3.07 1.38
CA VAL A 158 0.68 3.93 1.86
C VAL A 158 1.08 5.38 1.59
N TYR A 159 0.19 6.12 0.96
CA TYR A 159 0.36 7.51 0.55
C TYR A 159 -0.80 8.36 1.09
N LYS A 160 -0.67 9.66 1.00
CA LYS A 160 -1.79 10.57 1.23
C LYS A 160 -2.84 10.36 0.13
N ALA A 161 -4.13 10.43 0.48
CA ALA A 161 -5.20 10.08 -0.47
C ALA A 161 -5.35 11.09 -1.63
N ASP A 162 -4.76 12.27 -1.53
CA ASP A 162 -4.72 13.29 -2.59
C ASP A 162 -3.52 13.13 -3.56
N GLU A 163 -2.63 12.17 -3.32
CA GLU A 163 -1.55 11.85 -4.26
C GLU A 163 -2.08 11.04 -5.44
N GLY A 164 -1.92 11.58 -6.65
CA GLY A 164 -2.39 10.93 -7.88
C GLY A 164 -1.62 9.66 -8.22
N ASP A 165 -2.25 8.75 -8.99
CA ASP A 165 -1.64 7.49 -9.41
C ASP A 165 -0.34 7.70 -10.18
N THR A 166 -0.29 8.75 -11.00
CA THR A 166 0.90 9.10 -11.78
C THR A 166 2.06 9.61 -10.92
N SER A 167 1.80 10.12 -9.72
CA SER A 167 2.87 10.60 -8.82
C SER A 167 3.50 9.48 -8.00
N THR A 168 2.71 8.45 -7.64
CA THR A 168 3.14 7.35 -6.75
C THR A 168 3.73 6.14 -7.48
N PHE A 169 3.39 5.96 -8.76
CA PHE A 169 3.75 4.79 -9.56
C PHE A 169 5.24 4.45 -9.56
N ARG A 170 6.10 5.47 -9.77
CA ARG A 170 7.56 5.27 -9.82
C ARG A 170 8.10 4.78 -8.49
N ASP A 171 7.68 5.40 -7.39
CA ASP A 171 8.12 5.01 -6.05
C ASP A 171 7.68 3.57 -5.72
N THR A 172 6.43 3.22 -6.02
CA THR A 172 5.92 1.86 -5.81
C THR A 172 6.67 0.81 -6.62
N LEU A 173 7.01 1.12 -7.89
CA LEU A 173 7.76 0.18 -8.74
C LEU A 173 9.22 0.02 -8.28
N ILE A 174 9.86 1.12 -7.86
CA ILE A 174 11.22 1.10 -7.28
C ILE A 174 11.23 0.30 -5.98
N ARG A 175 10.26 0.49 -5.08
CA ARG A 175 10.11 -0.29 -3.85
C ARG A 175 9.94 -1.77 -4.15
N ALA A 176 9.12 -2.12 -5.14
CA ALA A 176 8.91 -3.52 -5.54
C ALA A 176 10.21 -4.19 -6.00
N GLN A 177 11.01 -3.50 -6.83
CA GLN A 177 12.32 -4.00 -7.24
C GLN A 177 13.29 -4.11 -6.06
N ALA A 178 13.33 -3.09 -5.20
CA ALA A 178 14.21 -3.08 -4.03
C ALA A 178 13.90 -4.22 -3.05
N HIS A 179 12.62 -4.44 -2.72
CA HIS A 179 12.19 -5.53 -1.85
C HIS A 179 12.52 -6.90 -2.46
N ALA A 180 12.30 -7.09 -3.77
CA ALA A 180 12.66 -8.33 -4.45
C ALA A 180 14.17 -8.60 -4.38
N MET A 181 15.00 -7.58 -4.61
CA MET A 181 16.47 -7.70 -4.51
C MET A 181 16.93 -7.97 -3.08
N GLN A 182 16.39 -7.26 -2.09
CA GLN A 182 16.69 -7.48 -0.67
C GLN A 182 16.28 -8.89 -0.21
N ALA A 183 15.21 -9.43 -0.80
CA ALA A 183 14.78 -10.80 -0.58
C ALA A 183 15.68 -11.87 -1.27
N GLY A 184 16.68 -11.43 -2.04
CA GLY A 184 17.63 -12.30 -2.74
C GLY A 184 17.21 -12.69 -4.16
N SER A 185 16.22 -12.00 -4.76
CA SER A 185 15.87 -12.20 -6.16
C SER A 185 16.85 -11.47 -7.07
N THR A 186 17.30 -12.15 -8.12
CA THR A 186 18.12 -11.56 -9.21
C THR A 186 17.27 -11.09 -10.39
N ALA A 187 15.96 -11.27 -10.33
CA ALA A 187 15.04 -10.88 -11.40
C ALA A 187 14.85 -9.38 -11.43
N ALA A 188 15.03 -8.77 -12.61
CA ALA A 188 14.64 -7.39 -12.85
C ALA A 188 13.20 -7.33 -13.36
N ILE A 189 12.45 -6.33 -12.93
CA ILE A 189 11.12 -6.02 -13.46
C ILE A 189 11.27 -5.63 -14.94
N LYS A 190 10.60 -6.36 -15.83
CA LYS A 190 10.63 -6.14 -17.28
C LYS A 190 9.31 -5.62 -17.83
N ASP A 191 8.22 -5.92 -17.15
CA ASP A 191 6.87 -5.53 -17.56
C ASP A 191 6.15 -4.87 -16.38
N ALA A 192 5.61 -3.67 -16.58
CA ALA A 192 4.77 -2.96 -15.64
C ALA A 192 3.36 -2.80 -16.21
N VAL A 193 2.37 -3.29 -15.48
CA VAL A 193 0.96 -3.33 -15.89
C VAL A 193 0.14 -2.50 -14.91
N ALA A 194 -0.60 -1.52 -15.40
CA ALA A 194 -1.46 -0.71 -14.54
C ALA A 194 -2.74 -0.28 -15.29
N ASP A 195 -3.66 0.34 -14.58
CA ASP A 195 -4.87 0.85 -15.20
C ASP A 195 -4.63 2.20 -15.92
N LYS A 196 -5.68 2.73 -16.56
CA LYS A 196 -5.62 4.00 -17.29
C LYS A 196 -5.35 5.23 -16.40
N GLY A 197 -5.54 5.11 -15.08
CA GLY A 197 -5.23 6.17 -14.11
C GLY A 197 -3.74 6.52 -14.06
N TYR A 198 -2.90 5.51 -14.29
CA TYR A 198 -1.44 5.62 -14.27
C TYR A 198 -0.82 6.11 -15.60
N HIS A 199 -1.64 6.32 -16.64
CA HIS A 199 -1.11 6.69 -17.94
C HIS A 199 -0.63 8.15 -17.96
N SER A 200 0.67 8.34 -18.04
CA SER A 200 1.33 9.64 -18.27
C SER A 200 2.52 9.48 -19.22
N ASN A 201 2.79 10.51 -20.04
CA ASN A 201 3.92 10.46 -20.97
C ASN A 201 5.25 10.31 -20.24
N GLU A 202 5.38 11.00 -19.10
CA GLU A 202 6.57 10.99 -18.26
C GLU A 202 6.81 9.60 -17.65
N ILE A 203 5.77 8.92 -17.16
CA ILE A 203 5.87 7.55 -16.63
C ILE A 203 6.29 6.57 -17.71
N LEU A 204 5.64 6.64 -18.89
CA LEU A 204 5.95 5.72 -19.98
C LEU A 204 7.38 5.89 -20.48
N ALA A 205 7.85 7.13 -20.63
CA ALA A 205 9.22 7.44 -21.04
C ALA A 205 10.22 6.98 -19.98
N TRP A 206 9.96 7.27 -18.70
CA TRP A 206 10.81 6.83 -17.59
C TRP A 206 10.93 5.30 -17.53
N CYS A 207 9.82 4.57 -17.68
CA CYS A 207 9.85 3.11 -17.73
C CYS A 207 10.70 2.60 -18.90
N GLU A 208 10.54 3.18 -20.09
CA GLU A 208 11.29 2.78 -21.28
C GLU A 208 12.79 3.02 -21.11
N GLU A 209 13.18 4.15 -20.53
CA GLU A 209 14.57 4.51 -20.19
C GLU A 209 15.19 3.47 -19.23
N HIS A 210 14.39 2.95 -18.28
CA HIS A 210 14.82 1.92 -17.33
C HIS A 210 14.62 0.48 -17.82
N GLY A 211 14.36 0.29 -19.12
CA GLY A 211 14.17 -1.04 -19.73
C GLY A 211 12.90 -1.78 -19.29
N VAL A 212 11.92 -1.06 -18.76
CA VAL A 212 10.62 -1.61 -18.33
C VAL A 212 9.55 -1.35 -19.41
N ARG A 213 8.96 -2.41 -19.93
CA ARG A 213 7.85 -2.33 -20.89
C ARG A 213 6.55 -2.06 -20.16
N THR A 214 5.85 -1.03 -20.55
CA THR A 214 4.56 -0.68 -19.95
C THR A 214 3.39 -1.28 -20.70
N TYR A 215 2.34 -1.63 -19.94
CA TYR A 215 1.05 -2.10 -20.43
C TYR A 215 -0.05 -1.32 -19.70
N ILE A 216 -0.16 -0.03 -20.00
CA ILE A 216 -1.05 0.93 -19.34
C ILE A 216 -2.00 1.51 -20.40
N PRO A 217 -3.31 1.21 -20.34
CA PRO A 217 -4.28 1.74 -21.31
C PRO A 217 -4.32 3.27 -21.27
N GLU A 218 -4.59 3.88 -22.40
CA GLU A 218 -4.82 5.32 -22.49
C GLU A 218 -6.22 5.67 -21.97
N ARG A 219 -6.36 6.85 -21.41
CA ARG A 219 -7.68 7.44 -21.14
C ARG A 219 -8.34 7.78 -22.49
N GLU A 220 -9.61 7.51 -22.58
CA GLU A 220 -10.39 7.93 -23.76
C GLU A 220 -10.34 9.46 -23.87
N SER A 221 -10.03 9.94 -25.07
CA SER A 221 -10.01 11.37 -25.38
C SER A 221 -10.81 11.61 -26.65
N ARG A 222 -11.69 12.59 -26.62
CA ARG A 222 -12.43 13.07 -27.80
C ARG A 222 -11.53 13.79 -28.80
N TRP A 223 -10.34 14.25 -28.35
CA TRP A 223 -9.42 15.06 -29.14
C TRP A 223 -8.19 14.26 -29.52
N GLN A 224 -7.68 14.51 -30.72
CA GLN A 224 -6.39 13.97 -31.13
C GLN A 224 -5.28 14.51 -30.25
N ARG A 225 -4.35 13.64 -29.84
CA ARG A 225 -3.22 14.00 -29.00
C ARG A 225 -2.27 14.92 -29.75
N LYS A 226 -2.03 16.12 -29.20
CA LYS A 226 -1.02 17.07 -29.73
C LYS A 226 0.37 16.71 -29.20
N TRP A 227 1.35 16.74 -30.09
CA TRP A 227 2.75 16.38 -29.78
C TRP A 227 3.72 17.56 -29.82
N SER A 228 3.27 18.78 -30.12
CA SER A 228 4.08 19.97 -30.32
C SER A 228 4.96 20.36 -29.13
N ALA A 229 4.53 19.99 -27.91
CA ALA A 229 5.29 20.31 -26.66
C ALA A 229 5.82 19.05 -25.96
N LYS A 230 6.03 17.94 -26.68
CA LYS A 230 6.45 16.66 -26.10
C LYS A 230 7.73 16.16 -26.74
N SER A 231 8.60 15.50 -25.92
CA SER A 231 9.86 14.95 -26.44
C SER A 231 9.61 13.75 -27.36
N VAL A 232 10.59 13.49 -28.24
CA VAL A 232 10.57 12.33 -29.15
C VAL A 232 10.49 11.02 -28.33
N ALA A 233 11.22 10.95 -27.21
CA ALA A 233 11.21 9.81 -26.30
C ALA A 233 9.80 9.55 -25.73
N GLN A 234 9.09 10.58 -25.28
CA GLN A 234 7.71 10.45 -24.80
C GLN A 234 6.77 9.95 -25.89
N LYS A 235 6.91 10.47 -27.11
CA LYS A 235 6.11 10.01 -28.26
C LYS A 235 6.38 8.55 -28.56
N HIS A 236 7.65 8.13 -28.59
CA HIS A 236 8.04 6.74 -28.82
C HIS A 236 7.49 5.81 -27.75
N ALA A 237 7.67 6.14 -26.48
CA ALA A 237 7.16 5.37 -25.34
C ALA A 237 5.63 5.17 -25.40
N VAL A 238 4.87 6.21 -25.73
CA VAL A 238 3.39 6.12 -25.86
C VAL A 238 2.99 5.21 -27.01
N TYR A 239 3.60 5.35 -28.19
CA TYR A 239 3.25 4.47 -29.31
C TYR A 239 3.69 3.03 -29.08
N GLY A 240 4.85 2.81 -28.42
CA GLY A 240 5.31 1.50 -27.98
C GLY A 240 4.33 0.85 -27.02
N ASN A 241 3.91 1.59 -25.98
CA ASN A 241 2.90 1.14 -25.01
C ASN A 241 1.56 0.81 -25.70
N ARG A 242 1.07 1.66 -26.62
CA ARG A 242 -0.19 1.46 -27.34
C ARG A 242 -0.18 0.15 -28.14
N ARG A 243 0.92 -0.15 -28.84
CA ARG A 243 1.09 -1.43 -29.55
C ARG A 243 1.07 -2.61 -28.60
N ARG A 244 1.79 -2.52 -27.47
CA ARG A 244 1.86 -3.59 -26.46
C ARG A 244 0.50 -3.87 -25.82
N VAL A 245 -0.26 -2.84 -25.45
CA VAL A 245 -1.59 -2.98 -24.84
C VAL A 245 -2.57 -3.69 -25.79
N LYS A 246 -2.53 -3.37 -27.08
CA LYS A 246 -3.42 -3.98 -28.11
C LYS A 246 -3.06 -5.43 -28.42
N GLY A 247 -1.83 -5.85 -28.22
CA GLY A 247 -1.35 -7.19 -28.50
C GLY A 247 -1.89 -8.25 -27.52
N GLU A 248 -1.86 -9.52 -27.91
CA GLU A 248 -2.39 -10.65 -27.11
C GLU A 248 -1.72 -10.75 -25.73
N ARG A 249 -0.41 -10.51 -25.65
CA ARG A 249 0.30 -10.45 -24.36
C ARG A 249 -0.28 -9.34 -23.47
N GLY A 250 -0.54 -8.16 -24.03
CA GLY A 250 -1.12 -7.03 -23.29
C GLY A 250 -2.51 -7.33 -22.76
N LYS A 251 -3.37 -7.92 -23.59
CA LYS A 251 -4.72 -8.35 -23.17
C LYS A 251 -4.66 -9.39 -22.06
N ARG A 252 -3.75 -10.37 -22.15
CA ARG A 252 -3.54 -11.38 -21.09
C ARG A 252 -3.06 -10.75 -19.79
N LEU A 253 -2.03 -9.89 -19.85
CA LEU A 253 -1.50 -9.22 -18.67
C LEU A 253 -2.53 -8.30 -18.02
N GLY A 254 -3.37 -7.62 -18.81
CA GLY A 254 -4.48 -6.80 -18.32
C GLY A 254 -5.51 -7.62 -17.52
N ARG A 255 -5.88 -8.81 -18.00
CA ARG A 255 -6.79 -9.72 -17.27
C ARG A 255 -6.18 -10.21 -15.97
N LEU A 256 -4.90 -10.66 -15.99
CA LEU A 256 -4.19 -11.09 -14.78
C LEU A 256 -4.06 -9.95 -13.78
N ARG A 257 -3.81 -8.70 -14.24
CA ARG A 257 -3.79 -7.54 -13.35
C ARG A 257 -5.12 -7.40 -12.60
N SER A 258 -6.23 -7.35 -13.32
CA SER A 258 -7.55 -7.19 -12.68
C SER A 258 -7.78 -8.28 -11.63
N GLU A 259 -7.56 -9.54 -11.98
CA GLU A 259 -7.76 -10.67 -11.08
C GLU A 259 -6.87 -10.60 -9.83
N TYR A 260 -5.56 -10.43 -10.01
CA TYR A 260 -4.60 -10.53 -8.88
C TYR A 260 -4.65 -9.30 -7.98
N VAL A 261 -4.86 -8.12 -8.56
CA VAL A 261 -4.99 -6.90 -7.79
C VAL A 261 -6.27 -6.90 -6.96
N GLU A 262 -7.41 -7.23 -7.56
CA GLU A 262 -8.67 -7.34 -6.82
C GLU A 262 -8.56 -8.36 -5.70
N ARG A 263 -7.98 -9.53 -5.97
CA ARG A 263 -7.73 -10.57 -4.97
C ARG A 263 -6.84 -10.07 -3.84
N SER A 264 -5.77 -9.33 -4.15
CA SER A 264 -4.85 -8.83 -3.14
C SER A 264 -5.52 -7.81 -2.20
N PHE A 265 -6.30 -6.90 -2.75
CA PHE A 265 -7.05 -5.94 -1.94
C PHE A 265 -8.19 -6.62 -1.16
N ALA A 266 -8.89 -7.59 -1.75
CA ALA A 266 -9.89 -8.37 -1.03
C ALA A 266 -9.26 -9.08 0.18
N HIS A 267 -8.10 -9.71 0.02
CA HIS A 267 -7.41 -10.37 1.13
C HIS A 267 -6.90 -9.38 2.18
N VAL A 268 -6.25 -8.30 1.78
CA VAL A 268 -5.64 -7.35 2.71
C VAL A 268 -6.71 -6.47 3.37
N CYS A 269 -7.65 -5.92 2.59
CA CYS A 269 -8.61 -4.94 3.09
C CYS A 269 -9.84 -5.60 3.71
N GLU A 270 -10.45 -6.60 3.04
CA GLU A 270 -11.71 -7.19 3.51
C GLU A 270 -11.45 -8.31 4.52
N THR A 271 -10.73 -9.36 4.11
CA THR A 271 -10.46 -10.50 5.00
C THR A 271 -9.47 -10.12 6.11
N GLY A 272 -8.43 -9.34 5.78
CA GLY A 272 -7.40 -8.90 6.72
C GLY A 272 -7.84 -7.73 7.63
N GLY A 273 -8.95 -7.06 7.32
CA GLY A 273 -9.46 -5.95 8.12
C GLY A 273 -8.66 -4.64 7.97
N ALA A 274 -7.96 -4.46 6.83
CA ALA A 274 -7.20 -3.23 6.59
C ALA A 274 -8.04 -2.13 5.88
N ARG A 275 -9.33 -2.35 5.62
CA ARG A 275 -10.19 -1.36 4.95
C ARG A 275 -10.31 -0.07 5.75
N ARG A 276 -10.21 -0.15 7.07
CA ARG A 276 -10.18 0.98 7.98
C ARG A 276 -8.97 0.90 8.90
N THR A 277 -8.27 2.02 9.11
CA THR A 277 -7.22 2.12 10.12
C THR A 277 -7.73 2.85 11.35
N TRP A 278 -7.31 2.42 12.53
CA TRP A 278 -7.49 3.14 13.80
C TRP A 278 -6.16 3.75 14.30
N LEU A 279 -5.18 3.81 13.41
CA LEU A 279 -3.89 4.44 13.69
C LEU A 279 -3.84 5.79 13.01
N HIS A 280 -3.36 6.79 13.72
CA HIS A 280 -3.18 8.14 13.21
C HIS A 280 -1.76 8.32 12.67
N GLY A 281 -1.66 8.95 11.50
CA GLY A 281 -0.41 9.26 10.82
C GLY A 281 0.02 8.21 9.82
N LEU A 282 0.60 8.69 8.72
CA LEU A 282 1.03 7.89 7.56
C LEU A 282 1.98 6.75 7.96
N ASN A 283 2.97 7.05 8.82
CA ASN A 283 3.99 6.08 9.22
C ASN A 283 3.39 4.89 9.99
N LYS A 284 2.51 5.14 10.96
CA LYS A 284 1.90 4.07 11.76
C LYS A 284 0.97 3.21 10.91
N THR A 285 0.23 3.85 9.99
CA THR A 285 -0.65 3.17 9.04
C THR A 285 0.16 2.30 8.09
N ALA A 286 1.29 2.81 7.56
CA ALA A 286 2.19 2.04 6.69
C ALA A 286 2.78 0.81 7.38
N LYS A 287 3.26 0.94 8.63
CA LYS A 287 3.76 -0.20 9.43
C LYS A 287 2.73 -1.32 9.53
N ARG A 288 1.50 -0.98 9.89
CA ARG A 288 0.41 -1.95 10.01
C ARG A 288 0.08 -2.57 8.65
N TYR A 289 -0.03 -1.75 7.61
CA TYR A 289 -0.40 -2.20 6.27
C TYR A 289 0.59 -3.19 5.68
N LEU A 290 1.89 -2.96 5.89
CA LEU A 290 2.95 -3.90 5.50
C LEU A 290 2.80 -5.27 6.16
N MET A 291 2.37 -5.33 7.43
CA MET A 291 2.15 -6.61 8.11
C MET A 291 0.97 -7.39 7.51
N TYR A 292 -0.09 -6.72 7.10
CA TYR A 292 -1.18 -7.37 6.37
C TYR A 292 -0.73 -7.92 5.01
N ALA A 293 0.08 -7.14 4.27
CA ALA A 293 0.66 -7.59 3.01
C ALA A 293 1.61 -8.79 3.20
N ALA A 294 2.43 -8.78 4.26
CA ALA A 294 3.27 -9.91 4.64
C ALA A 294 2.43 -11.17 4.96
N GLY A 295 1.35 -11.00 5.72
CA GLY A 295 0.41 -12.09 6.03
C GLY A 295 -0.26 -12.67 4.77
N LYS A 296 -0.67 -11.82 3.82
CA LYS A 296 -1.20 -12.28 2.51
C LYS A 296 -0.13 -13.08 1.76
N ASN A 297 1.10 -12.61 1.72
CA ASN A 297 2.20 -13.32 1.06
C ASN A 297 2.50 -14.67 1.70
N LEU A 298 2.50 -14.76 3.04
CA LEU A 298 2.60 -16.05 3.74
C LEU A 298 1.50 -17.00 3.31
N GLY A 299 0.25 -16.54 3.23
CA GLY A 299 -0.87 -17.34 2.73
C GLY A 299 -0.68 -17.84 1.30
N VAL A 300 -0.09 -17.02 0.40
CA VAL A 300 0.25 -17.45 -0.97
C VAL A 300 1.33 -18.53 -0.96
N ILE A 301 2.40 -18.34 -0.17
CA ILE A 301 3.50 -19.28 -0.04
C ILE A 301 2.98 -20.63 0.50
N MET A 302 2.17 -20.60 1.55
CA MET A 302 1.59 -21.82 2.15
C MET A 302 0.72 -22.58 1.15
N ARG A 303 -0.14 -21.89 0.40
CA ARG A 303 -0.95 -22.53 -0.65
C ARG A 303 -0.10 -23.16 -1.74
N ALA A 304 0.96 -22.48 -2.16
CA ALA A 304 1.85 -23.00 -3.20
C ALA A 304 2.69 -24.21 -2.74
N LEU A 305 3.06 -24.27 -1.45
CA LEU A 305 3.89 -25.35 -0.92
C LEU A 305 3.07 -26.57 -0.52
N PHE A 306 1.86 -26.36 0.02
CA PHE A 306 1.07 -27.44 0.63
C PHE A 306 -0.21 -27.77 -0.12
N ASN A 307 -0.48 -27.06 -1.21
CA ASN A 307 -1.72 -27.17 -2.00
C ASN A 307 -3.00 -26.98 -1.18
N ILE A 308 -2.91 -26.25 -0.07
CA ILE A 308 -4.02 -26.01 0.86
C ILE A 308 -4.70 -24.68 0.52
N GLY A 309 -5.95 -24.73 0.04
CA GLY A 309 -6.69 -23.56 -0.40
C GLY A 309 -7.15 -22.64 0.74
N LYS A 310 -7.93 -23.19 1.68
CA LYS A 310 -8.49 -22.46 2.82
C LYS A 310 -8.37 -23.31 4.10
N PRO A 311 -8.40 -22.70 5.30
CA PRO A 311 -8.35 -23.45 6.57
C PRO A 311 -9.40 -24.56 6.70
N LYS A 312 -10.55 -24.43 6.03
CA LYS A 312 -11.58 -25.47 5.99
C LYS A 312 -11.15 -26.77 5.31
N THR A 313 -10.22 -26.69 4.35
CA THR A 313 -9.70 -27.90 3.68
C THR A 313 -8.70 -28.66 4.54
N LEU A 314 -8.09 -28.02 5.54
CA LEU A 314 -7.25 -28.67 6.55
C LEU A 314 -8.02 -29.65 7.45
N GLN A 315 -9.35 -29.44 7.58
CA GLN A 315 -10.19 -30.29 8.41
C GLN A 315 -10.59 -31.63 7.73
N THR A 316 -10.41 -31.71 6.40
CA THR A 316 -10.84 -32.88 5.60
C THR A 316 -9.69 -33.76 5.15
N GLU A 317 -8.42 -33.30 5.23
CA GLU A 317 -7.27 -34.13 4.92
C GLU A 317 -6.73 -34.81 6.19
N GLY A 318 -6.71 -36.13 6.18
CA GLY A 318 -6.31 -36.96 7.32
C GLY A 318 -4.87 -36.72 7.80
N GLU A 319 -4.51 -37.36 8.91
CA GLU A 319 -3.31 -37.16 9.74
C GLU A 319 -1.95 -37.06 9.00
N GLY A 320 -1.80 -37.60 7.78
CA GLY A 320 -0.54 -37.58 7.02
C GLY A 320 -0.19 -36.21 6.42
N GLY A 321 -1.18 -35.40 5.98
CA GLY A 321 -0.95 -34.07 5.43
C GLY A 321 -0.52 -33.06 6.51
N PHE A 322 -1.04 -33.24 7.73
CA PHE A 322 -0.76 -32.35 8.85
C PHE A 322 0.73 -32.42 9.31
N SER A 323 1.34 -33.59 9.26
CA SER A 323 2.73 -33.80 9.67
C SER A 323 3.74 -33.08 8.77
N LEU A 324 3.54 -33.13 7.43
CA LEU A 324 4.43 -32.42 6.48
C LEU A 324 4.31 -30.90 6.59
N ILE A 325 3.09 -30.40 6.75
CA ILE A 325 2.81 -28.98 6.99
C ILE A 325 3.51 -28.51 8.27
N TRP A 326 3.47 -29.34 9.30
CA TRP A 326 4.07 -29.04 10.59
C TRP A 326 5.60 -28.89 10.51
N VAL A 327 6.27 -29.78 9.77
CA VAL A 327 7.73 -29.71 9.57
C VAL A 327 8.12 -28.40 8.87
N GLU A 328 7.40 -28.00 7.84
CA GLU A 328 7.69 -26.74 7.12
C GLU A 328 7.32 -25.49 7.93
N ILE A 329 6.20 -25.50 8.66
CA ILE A 329 5.84 -24.40 9.58
C ILE A 329 6.91 -24.24 10.65
N THR A 330 7.42 -25.33 11.22
CA THR A 330 8.50 -25.28 12.20
C THR A 330 9.82 -24.82 11.60
N ALA A 331 10.12 -25.16 10.34
CA ALA A 331 11.29 -24.65 9.62
C ALA A 331 11.18 -23.14 9.35
N ILE A 332 10.02 -22.67 8.90
CA ILE A 332 9.74 -21.24 8.72
C ILE A 332 9.82 -20.52 10.08
N TRP A 333 9.30 -21.10 11.14
CA TRP A 333 9.36 -20.54 12.49
C TRP A 333 10.79 -20.46 13.03
N ARG A 334 11.62 -21.50 12.83
CA ARG A 334 13.05 -21.46 13.20
C ARG A 334 13.79 -20.37 12.44
N ALA A 335 13.55 -20.25 11.13
CA ALA A 335 14.12 -19.18 10.32
C ALA A 335 13.69 -17.79 10.80
N TYR A 336 12.41 -17.63 11.17
CA TYR A 336 11.90 -16.41 11.76
C TYR A 336 12.55 -16.08 13.11
N ARG A 337 12.73 -17.07 14.00
CA ARG A 337 13.41 -16.85 15.30
C ARG A 337 14.86 -16.43 15.13
N ALA A 338 15.58 -17.04 14.19
CA ALA A 338 16.94 -16.66 13.85
C ALA A 338 16.99 -15.22 13.29
N PHE A 339 16.09 -14.88 12.37
CA PHE A 339 15.95 -13.55 11.82
C PHE A 339 15.59 -12.51 12.91
N ALA A 340 14.62 -12.82 13.77
CA ALA A 340 14.22 -11.93 14.86
C ALA A 340 15.35 -11.72 15.88
N GLY A 341 16.15 -12.75 16.14
CA GLY A 341 17.35 -12.66 16.97
C GLY A 341 18.42 -11.74 16.36
N ASP A 342 18.73 -11.92 15.08
CA ASP A 342 19.66 -11.06 14.34
C ASP A 342 19.17 -9.61 14.27
N LEU A 343 17.88 -9.42 14.01
CA LEU A 343 17.26 -8.11 14.00
C LEU A 343 17.33 -7.42 15.37
N MET A 344 17.06 -8.15 16.44
CA MET A 344 17.15 -7.63 17.81
C MET A 344 18.60 -7.24 18.15
N ASN A 345 19.57 -8.07 17.75
CA ASN A 345 21.00 -7.75 17.94
C ASN A 345 21.41 -6.49 17.18
N LYS A 346 20.92 -6.29 15.95
CA LYS A 346 21.16 -5.06 15.16
C LYS A 346 20.55 -3.82 15.78
N ILE A 347 19.40 -3.95 16.45
CA ILE A 347 18.77 -2.87 17.19
C ILE A 347 19.59 -2.55 18.47
N ILE A 348 19.97 -3.57 19.23
CA ILE A 348 20.73 -3.42 20.49
C ILE A 348 22.14 -2.87 20.21
N SER A 349 22.80 -3.35 19.17
CA SER A 349 24.15 -2.89 18.77
C SER A 349 24.16 -1.51 18.10
N GLY A 350 23.00 -0.87 17.92
CA GLY A 350 22.89 0.46 17.32
C GLY A 350 23.19 0.50 15.82
N VAL A 351 23.33 -0.65 15.15
CA VAL A 351 23.48 -0.73 13.68
C VAL A 351 22.23 -0.21 12.99
N ILE A 352 21.06 -0.43 13.59
CA ILE A 352 19.79 0.18 13.19
C ILE A 352 19.43 1.22 14.27
N ARG A 353 19.86 2.45 14.07
CA ARG A 353 19.44 3.58 14.93
C ARG A 353 18.06 4.07 14.44
N PRO A 354 17.08 4.24 15.35
CA PRO A 354 15.73 4.67 14.98
C PRO A 354 15.69 5.99 14.19
N GLU A 355 16.64 6.87 14.43
CA GLU A 355 16.70 8.22 13.83
C GLU A 355 17.38 8.27 12.46
N LYS A 356 18.20 7.26 12.09
CA LYS A 356 18.97 7.25 10.83
C LYS A 356 18.34 6.41 9.72
N ALA A 357 17.27 5.67 10.00
CA ALA A 357 16.58 4.86 9.01
C ALA A 357 15.88 5.71 7.92
N VAL A 358 15.50 6.95 8.25
CA VAL A 358 14.89 7.90 7.31
C VAL A 358 15.89 8.41 6.26
N ALA A 359 17.18 8.41 6.56
CA ALA A 359 18.23 8.95 5.65
C ALA A 359 18.71 7.95 4.58
N ARG A 360 18.36 6.66 4.67
CA ARG A 360 18.79 5.65 3.70
C ARG A 360 17.90 5.54 2.45
N TYR A 361 16.74 6.16 2.45
CA TYR A 361 15.94 6.34 1.24
C TYR A 361 16.31 7.64 0.51
N ARG A 362 17.58 7.79 0.14
CA ARG A 362 17.91 8.67 -1.01
C ARG A 362 17.39 7.94 -2.26
N PRO A 363 16.64 8.62 -3.14
CA PRO A 363 16.19 8.00 -4.37
C PRO A 363 17.42 7.48 -5.13
N LEU A 364 17.34 6.27 -5.65
CA LEU A 364 18.36 5.58 -6.46
C LEU A 364 18.69 6.29 -7.78
N THR A 365 18.42 7.57 -7.90
CA THR A 365 18.76 8.40 -9.06
C THR A 365 20.26 8.67 -9.20
N THR A 366 21.11 8.25 -8.23
CA THR A 366 22.56 8.56 -8.25
C THR A 366 23.46 7.32 -8.31
N GLN A 367 22.94 6.10 -8.49
CA GLN A 367 23.79 4.89 -8.56
C GLN A 367 23.72 4.12 -9.88
N VAL A 368 23.17 4.69 -10.94
CA VAL A 368 23.17 4.07 -12.30
C VAL A 368 24.00 4.91 -13.27
N ALA A 369 24.85 5.80 -12.77
CA ALA A 369 25.87 6.48 -13.58
C ALA A 369 27.25 6.21 -12.95
N ALA A 370 27.76 5.00 -13.13
CA ALA A 370 29.15 4.59 -13.14
C ALA A 370 29.27 3.22 -13.81
#